data_0bc6336f982270af86cfd6c8d75239c8
#
_entry.id   0bc6336f982270af86cfd6c8d75239c8
#
_cell.length_a   1.000
_cell.length_b   1.000
_cell.length_c   1.000
_cell.angle_alpha   90.00
_cell.angle_beta   90.00
_cell.angle_gamma   90.00
#
_symmetry.space_group_name_H-M   'P 1'
#
loop_
_entity.id
_entity.type
_entity.pdbx_description
1 polymer ?
#
loop_
_entity_poly.entity_id
_entity_poly.type
_entity_poly.pdbx_seq_one_letter_code
_entity_poly.pdbx_strand_id
1 'polypeptide(L)'
;VKKHVHMIVDGRVQGVGFRHYTQLKAMEYSINGWVRNRDDQKVEIDAEGEESNIQKFIEEIKKGPSPFASVSNVEVKIVNTPSHTHSFRVKYS
;
A
#
# COMPACT_ATOMS: atom_id res chain seq x y z
N VAL A 1 15.95 7.48 -8.11
CA VAL A 1 15.98 7.70 -6.64
C VAL A 1 14.88 6.87 -6.01
N LYS A 2 15.24 6.05 -5.04
CA LYS A 2 14.28 5.22 -4.30
C LYS A 2 13.62 6.02 -3.20
N LYS A 3 12.35 5.73 -2.97
CA LYS A 3 11.54 6.35 -1.93
C LYS A 3 10.83 5.28 -1.13
N HIS A 4 10.83 5.45 0.19
CA HIS A 4 10.18 4.55 1.12
C HIS A 4 9.07 5.31 1.84
N VAL A 5 7.85 4.79 1.79
CA VAL A 5 6.69 5.42 2.42
C VAL A 5 5.93 4.42 3.27
N HIS A 6 5.24 4.94 4.27
CA HIS A 6 4.33 4.19 5.12
C HIS A 6 2.95 4.83 4.99
N MET A 7 1.92 4.02 4.76
CA MET A 7 0.58 4.53 4.48
C MET A 7 -0.44 3.90 5.41
N ILE A 8 -1.40 4.69 5.85
CA ILE A 8 -2.59 4.22 6.57
C ILE A 8 -3.80 4.59 5.73
N VAL A 9 -4.60 3.60 5.38
CA VAL A 9 -5.75 3.77 4.49
C VAL A 9 -7.04 3.57 5.26
N ASP A 10 -7.90 4.58 5.21
CA ASP A 10 -9.23 4.59 5.83
C ASP A 10 -10.30 4.37 4.78
N GLY A 11 -11.42 3.82 5.21
CA GLY A 11 -12.60 3.65 4.40
C GLY A 11 -13.10 2.21 4.45
N ARG A 12 -13.85 1.82 3.41
CA ARG A 12 -14.28 0.44 3.26
C ARG A 12 -13.17 -0.34 2.56
N VAL A 13 -12.20 -0.81 3.35
CA VAL A 13 -10.95 -1.38 2.85
C VAL A 13 -10.67 -2.79 3.36
N GLN A 14 -11.42 -3.26 4.35
CA GLN A 14 -11.31 -4.65 4.82
C GLN A 14 -12.49 -5.47 4.31
N GLY A 15 -12.25 -6.76 4.04
CA GLY A 15 -13.28 -7.67 3.55
C GLY A 15 -13.67 -7.44 2.10
N VAL A 16 -12.87 -6.69 1.33
CA VAL A 16 -13.16 -6.33 -0.06
C VAL A 16 -12.02 -6.71 -1.03
N GLY A 17 -11.08 -7.55 -0.58
CA GLY A 17 -9.95 -7.97 -1.39
C GLY A 17 -8.86 -6.90 -1.52
N PHE A 18 -8.87 -5.89 -0.68
CA PHE A 18 -7.96 -4.75 -0.77
C PHE A 18 -6.50 -5.18 -0.74
N ARG A 19 -6.12 -6.07 0.18
CA ARG A 19 -4.72 -6.53 0.31
C ARG A 19 -4.25 -7.22 -0.96
N HIS A 20 -5.10 -8.06 -1.55
CA HIS A 20 -4.76 -8.77 -2.78
C HIS A 20 -4.53 -7.80 -3.94
N TYR A 21 -5.46 -6.87 -4.14
CA TYR A 21 -5.34 -5.89 -5.23
C TYR A 21 -4.18 -4.93 -5.00
N THR A 22 -3.89 -4.59 -3.74
CA THR A 22 -2.70 -3.78 -3.41
C THR A 22 -1.43 -4.50 -3.83
N GLN A 23 -1.33 -5.80 -3.56
CA GLN A 23 -0.18 -6.60 -3.98
C GLN A 23 -0.03 -6.61 -5.51
N LEU A 24 -1.13 -6.77 -6.23
CA LEU A 24 -1.10 -6.74 -7.70
C LEU A 24 -0.57 -5.40 -8.21
N LYS A 25 -1.02 -4.30 -7.62
CA LYS A 25 -0.53 -2.96 -8.01
C LYS A 25 0.94 -2.78 -7.66
N ALA A 26 1.36 -3.26 -6.50
CA ALA A 26 2.76 -3.20 -6.12
C ALA A 26 3.64 -3.96 -7.12
N MET A 27 3.20 -5.13 -7.56
CA MET A 27 3.92 -5.91 -8.55
C MET A 27 3.97 -5.17 -9.90
N GLU A 28 2.88 -4.53 -10.29
CA GLU A 28 2.80 -3.76 -11.53
C GLU A 28 3.83 -2.62 -11.56
N TYR A 29 4.03 -1.95 -10.43
CA TYR A 29 4.93 -0.79 -10.33
C TYR A 29 6.28 -1.13 -9.70
N SER A 30 6.60 -2.41 -9.55
CA SER A 30 7.88 -2.87 -8.98
C SER A 30 8.12 -2.30 -7.58
N ILE A 31 7.10 -2.34 -6.75
CA ILE A 31 7.13 -1.88 -5.36
C ILE A 31 7.41 -3.05 -4.44
N ASN A 32 8.31 -2.87 -3.48
CA ASN A 32 8.57 -3.83 -2.42
C ASN A 32 7.93 -3.34 -1.12
N GLY A 33 7.61 -4.25 -0.22
CA GLY A 33 7.02 -3.90 1.06
C GLY A 33 5.97 -4.89 1.51
N TRP A 34 4.91 -4.39 2.15
CA TRP A 34 3.85 -5.27 2.66
C TRP A 34 2.56 -4.48 2.87
N VAL A 35 1.47 -5.23 2.99
CA VAL A 35 0.14 -4.70 3.31
C VAL A 35 -0.51 -5.60 4.35
N ARG A 36 -1.18 -5.01 5.34
CA ARG A 36 -1.91 -5.76 6.36
C ARG A 36 -3.17 -5.02 6.80
N ASN A 37 -4.15 -5.77 7.27
CA ASN A 37 -5.31 -5.21 7.96
C ASN A 37 -4.91 -4.87 9.39
N ARG A 38 -5.43 -3.74 9.89
CA ARG A 38 -5.26 -3.32 11.27
C ARG A 38 -6.51 -3.68 12.07
N ASP A 39 -6.36 -3.69 13.39
CA ASP A 39 -7.47 -3.97 14.30
C ASP A 39 -8.52 -2.84 14.31
N ASP A 40 -8.13 -1.64 13.85
CA ASP A 40 -9.01 -0.46 13.81
C ASP A 40 -9.75 -0.32 12.48
N GLN A 41 -9.86 -1.39 11.70
CA GLN A 41 -10.55 -1.47 10.42
C GLN A 41 -9.81 -0.76 9.28
N LYS A 42 -8.64 -0.21 9.53
CA LYS A 42 -7.80 0.42 8.51
C LYS A 42 -6.86 -0.60 7.87
N VAL A 43 -6.24 -0.21 6.78
CA VAL A 43 -5.19 -1.00 6.12
C VAL A 43 -3.87 -0.24 6.22
N GLU A 44 -2.82 -0.96 6.54
CA GLU A 44 -1.48 -0.41 6.65
C GLU A 44 -0.61 -0.94 5.52
N ILE A 45 0.14 -0.04 4.88
CA ILE A 45 0.99 -0.39 3.74
C ILE A 45 2.38 0.18 3.97
N ASP A 46 3.40 -0.64 3.75
CA ASP A 46 4.78 -0.20 3.68
C ASP A 46 5.25 -0.40 2.25
N ALA A 47 5.83 0.62 1.63
CA ALA A 47 6.14 0.57 0.20
C ALA A 47 7.44 1.29 -0.12
N GLU A 48 8.30 0.62 -0.90
CA GLU A 48 9.55 1.20 -1.37
C GLU A 48 9.74 0.88 -2.85
N GLY A 49 10.21 1.86 -3.61
CA GLY A 49 10.51 1.72 -5.02
C GLY A 49 11.02 3.03 -5.58
N GLU A 50 11.20 3.07 -6.91
CA GLU A 50 11.59 4.31 -7.57
C GLU A 50 10.52 5.37 -7.33
N GLU A 51 10.93 6.61 -7.13
CA GLU A 51 10.03 7.70 -6.75
C GLU A 51 8.83 7.84 -7.69
N SER A 52 9.05 7.76 -9.00
CA SER A 52 7.98 7.87 -9.98
C SER A 52 6.97 6.71 -9.85
N ASN A 53 7.46 5.51 -9.54
CA ASN A 53 6.60 4.34 -9.35
C ASN A 53 5.84 4.40 -8.04
N ILE A 54 6.48 4.89 -6.98
CA ILE A 54 5.81 5.11 -5.69
C ILE A 54 4.66 6.09 -5.86
N GLN A 55 4.86 7.15 -6.61
CA GLN A 55 3.84 8.17 -6.85
C GLN A 55 2.62 7.57 -7.56
N LYS A 56 2.86 6.76 -8.58
CA LYS A 56 1.78 6.05 -9.29
C LYS A 56 1.06 5.07 -8.39
N PHE A 57 1.80 4.34 -7.57
CA PHE A 57 1.24 3.39 -6.62
C PHE A 57 0.32 4.10 -5.62
N ILE A 58 0.78 5.22 -5.04
CA ILE A 58 -0.04 6.01 -4.11
C ILE A 58 -1.34 6.46 -4.78
N GLU A 59 -1.27 6.92 -6.02
CA GLU A 59 -2.47 7.34 -6.75
C GLU A 59 -3.46 6.20 -6.93
N GLU A 60 -2.97 4.99 -7.24
CA GLU A 60 -3.82 3.80 -7.37
C GLU A 60 -4.47 3.41 -6.04
N ILE A 61 -3.72 3.52 -4.94
CA ILE A 61 -4.28 3.25 -3.61
C ILE A 61 -5.38 4.26 -3.27
N LYS A 62 -5.17 5.53 -3.57
CA LYS A 62 -6.17 6.58 -3.32
C LYS A 62 -7.46 6.37 -4.10
N LYS A 63 -7.36 5.83 -5.30
CA LYS A 63 -8.54 5.51 -6.13
C LYS A 63 -9.29 4.29 -5.61
N GLY A 64 -8.65 3.44 -4.83
CA GLY A 64 -9.17 2.15 -4.41
C GLY A 64 -8.77 1.07 -5.41
N PRO A 65 -7.76 0.24 -5.06
CA PRO A 65 -7.28 -0.80 -5.98
C PRO A 65 -8.29 -1.93 -6.19
N SER A 66 -9.17 -2.15 -5.24
CA SER A 66 -10.22 -3.16 -5.32
C SER A 66 -11.51 -2.53 -5.85
N PRO A 67 -12.25 -3.22 -6.74
CA PRO A 67 -13.51 -2.67 -7.26
C PRO A 67 -14.60 -2.53 -6.18
N PHE A 68 -14.44 -3.20 -5.04
CA PHE A 68 -15.40 -3.14 -3.94
C PHE A 68 -14.95 -2.23 -2.80
N ALA A 69 -13.76 -1.65 -2.92
CA ALA A 69 -13.23 -0.78 -1.90
C ALA A 69 -13.71 0.65 -2.09
N SER A 70 -13.82 1.38 -0.98
CA SER A 70 -14.10 2.81 -0.99
C SER A 70 -13.10 3.46 -0.05
N VAL A 71 -12.16 4.20 -0.61
CA VAL A 71 -11.09 4.86 0.16
C VAL A 71 -11.55 6.26 0.53
N SER A 72 -11.61 6.54 1.82
CA SER A 72 -12.02 7.86 2.31
C SER A 72 -10.82 8.76 2.62
N ASN A 73 -9.69 8.18 3.04
CA ASN A 73 -8.49 8.94 3.36
C ASN A 73 -7.26 8.05 3.28
N VAL A 74 -6.14 8.64 2.87
CA VAL A 74 -4.84 7.97 2.88
C VAL A 74 -3.84 8.90 3.54
N GLU A 75 -3.25 8.43 4.65
CA GLU A 75 -2.17 9.12 5.32
C GLU A 75 -0.85 8.55 4.84
N VAL A 76 0.02 9.40 4.29
CA VAL A 76 1.32 8.97 3.74
C VAL A 76 2.42 9.62 4.55
N LYS A 77 3.35 8.80 5.05
CA LYS A 77 4.55 9.29 5.74
C LYS A 77 5.79 8.81 5.01
N ILE A 78 6.76 9.70 4.86
CA ILE A 78 8.06 9.36 4.29
C ILE A 78 8.89 8.69 5.37
N VAL A 79 9.48 7.54 5.02
CA VAL A 79 10.40 6.81 5.89
C VAL A 79 11.81 7.04 5.38
N ASN A 80 12.71 7.48 6.25
CA ASN A 80 14.05 7.87 5.86
C ASN A 80 15.07 6.73 5.86
N THR A 81 14.64 5.52 6.24
CA THR A 81 15.48 4.34 6.22
C THR A 81 15.08 3.43 5.06
N PRO A 82 16.04 2.72 4.44
CA PRO A 82 15.69 1.78 3.39
C PRO A 82 14.92 0.58 3.95
N SER A 83 14.04 0.04 3.12
CA SER A 83 13.37 -1.21 3.42
C SER A 83 14.34 -2.37 3.18
N HIS A 84 14.20 -3.43 3.96
CA HIS A 84 14.99 -4.65 3.77
C HIS A 84 14.19 -5.73 3.05
N THR A 85 13.01 -5.39 2.53
CA THR A 85 12.17 -6.34 1.78
C THR A 85 12.56 -6.35 0.31
N HIS A 86 12.48 -7.54 -0.32
CA HIS A 86 12.81 -7.71 -1.74
C HIS A 86 11.59 -8.13 -2.56
N SER A 87 10.40 -8.09 -1.94
CA SER A 87 9.15 -8.45 -2.60
C SER A 87 8.01 -7.70 -1.91
N PHE A 88 6.81 -7.81 -2.44
CA PHE A 88 5.64 -7.23 -1.78
C PHE A 88 4.81 -8.37 -1.20
N ARG A 89 4.53 -8.30 0.10
CA ARG A 89 3.86 -9.38 0.84
C ARG A 89 2.52 -8.93 1.38
N VAL A 90 1.57 -9.86 1.39
CA VAL A 90 0.31 -9.69 2.10
C VAL A 90 0.45 -10.34 3.47
N LYS A 91 0.21 -9.56 4.52
CA LYS A 91 0.27 -10.05 5.90
C LYS A 91 -1.14 -10.28 6.42
N TYR A 92 -1.31 -11.37 7.17
CA TYR A 92 -2.62 -11.77 7.71
C TYR A 92 -2.71 -11.60 9.24
N SER A 93 -1.70 -11.01 9.84
CA SER A 93 -1.71 -10.78 11.29
C SER A 93 -1.18 -9.41 11.62
#